data_e20558862c99e6d4fddcdd2c701cd368
#
_entry.id   e20558862c99e6d4fddcdd2c701cd368
#
_cell.length_a   1.000
_cell.length_b   1.000
_cell.length_c   1.000
_cell.angle_alpha   90.00
_cell.angle_beta   90.00
_cell.angle_gamma   90.00
#
_symmetry.space_group_name_H-M   'P 1'
#
loop_
_entity.id
_entity.type
_entity.pdbx_description
1 polymer ?
#
loop_
_entity_poly.entity_id
_entity_poly.type
_entity_poly.pdbx_seq_one_letter_code
_entity_poly.pdbx_strand_id
1 'polypeptide(L)'
;MRIRFGHLYAADMNPPIRSKPGKVRPVVVIQSTAVIDAGSPGIVIVPTTSKLFDENPLRVRLPEGAAGNSVASDVLVDQVHTLDRTLFRKELGAVPADRMRRIAEGLALLLRPDDG
;
A
#
# COMPACT_ATOMS: atom_id res chain seq x y z
N MET A 1 -6.80 15.62 4.45
CA MET A 1 -6.86 14.18 4.80
C MET A 1 -5.56 13.79 5.50
N ARG A 2 -5.67 13.14 6.62
CA ARG A 2 -4.48 12.66 7.33
C ARG A 2 -4.06 11.30 6.79
N ILE A 3 -2.80 11.16 6.42
CA ILE A 3 -2.23 9.90 5.93
C ILE A 3 -1.51 9.24 7.09
N ARG A 4 -1.83 7.94 7.35
CA ARG A 4 -1.32 7.19 8.50
C ARG A 4 -0.80 5.82 8.10
N PHE A 5 0.25 5.37 8.80
CA PHE A 5 0.77 4.01 8.68
C PHE A 5 -0.36 2.98 8.85
N GLY A 6 -0.36 1.96 8.01
CA GLY A 6 -1.27 0.84 8.15
C GLY A 6 -2.69 1.09 7.69
N HIS A 7 -2.95 2.18 7.00
CA HIS A 7 -4.26 2.47 6.43
C HIS A 7 -4.23 2.30 4.92
N LEU A 8 -5.39 1.94 4.37
CA LEU A 8 -5.62 1.76 2.94
C LEU A 8 -6.22 3.04 2.37
N TYR A 9 -5.68 3.50 1.25
CA TYR A 9 -6.12 4.72 0.57
C TYR A 9 -6.31 4.46 -0.90
N ALA A 10 -7.30 5.11 -1.49
CA ALA A 10 -7.35 5.24 -2.94
C ALA A 10 -6.35 6.32 -3.35
N ALA A 11 -5.42 5.99 -4.23
CA ALA A 11 -4.38 6.90 -4.67
C ALA A 11 -4.14 6.77 -6.17
N ASP A 12 -3.68 7.85 -6.77
CA ASP A 12 -3.37 7.88 -8.20
C ASP A 12 -1.96 7.30 -8.41
N MET A 13 -1.92 6.06 -8.90
CA MET A 13 -0.68 5.34 -9.14
C MET A 13 -0.01 5.72 -10.47
N ASN A 14 -0.81 6.18 -11.42
CA ASN A 14 -0.33 6.63 -12.72
C ASN A 14 -0.80 8.04 -12.96
N PRO A 15 -0.07 9.07 -12.44
CA PRO A 15 -0.46 10.45 -12.68
C PRO A 15 -0.63 10.71 -14.17
N PRO A 16 -1.60 11.55 -14.55
CA PRO A 16 -1.88 11.81 -15.96
C PRO A 16 -0.65 12.33 -16.68
N ILE A 17 -0.34 11.73 -17.82
CA ILE A 17 0.68 12.22 -18.72
C ILE A 17 -0.06 12.69 -19.98
N ARG A 18 -0.05 14.00 -20.22
CA ARG A 18 -0.79 14.64 -21.31
C ARG A 18 -2.30 14.45 -21.11
N SER A 19 -2.99 13.82 -22.07
CA SER A 19 -4.44 13.63 -22.02
C SER A 19 -4.89 12.31 -21.41
N LYS A 20 -3.95 11.45 -20.97
CA LYS A 20 -4.30 10.15 -20.39
C LYS A 20 -4.79 10.33 -18.96
N PRO A 21 -5.94 9.74 -18.58
CA PRO A 21 -6.39 9.78 -17.20
C PRO A 21 -5.45 9.01 -16.29
N GLY A 22 -5.34 9.45 -15.03
CA GLY A 22 -4.63 8.71 -14.01
C GLY A 22 -5.34 7.42 -13.64
N LYS A 23 -4.62 6.51 -12.97
CA LYS A 23 -5.16 5.23 -12.52
C LYS A 23 -5.22 5.20 -11.00
N VAL A 24 -6.43 5.30 -10.45
CA VAL A 24 -6.66 5.25 -9.01
C VAL A 24 -6.74 3.81 -8.55
N ARG A 25 -5.96 3.45 -7.53
CA ARG A 25 -5.92 2.10 -6.95
C ARG A 25 -5.83 2.17 -5.44
N PRO A 26 -6.30 1.14 -4.72
CA PRO A 26 -6.05 1.05 -3.28
C PRO A 26 -4.57 0.75 -3.01
N VAL A 27 -4.00 1.48 -2.06
CA VAL A 27 -2.61 1.32 -1.64
C VAL A 27 -2.53 1.29 -0.11
N VAL A 28 -1.60 0.52 0.43
CA VAL A 28 -1.35 0.45 1.87
C VAL A 28 -0.15 1.33 2.21
N VAL A 29 -0.32 2.22 3.18
CA VAL A 29 0.78 3.05 3.67
C VAL A 29 1.67 2.22 4.60
N ILE A 30 2.94 2.12 4.27
CA ILE A 30 3.95 1.39 5.06
C ILE A 30 5.01 2.32 5.66
N GLN A 31 4.84 3.62 5.50
CA GLN A 31 5.73 4.61 6.11
C GLN A 31 5.23 4.99 7.49
N SER A 32 6.16 5.18 8.43
CA SER A 32 5.85 5.60 9.78
C SER A 32 5.04 6.90 9.79
N THR A 33 3.96 6.94 10.57
CA THR A 33 3.13 8.14 10.74
C THR A 33 3.95 9.32 11.24
N ALA A 34 4.93 9.08 12.12
CA ALA A 34 5.79 10.15 12.63
C ALA A 34 6.59 10.82 11.51
N VAL A 35 7.09 10.04 10.55
CA VAL A 35 7.82 10.56 9.39
C VAL A 35 6.87 11.34 8.47
N ILE A 36 5.67 10.82 8.27
CA ILE A 36 4.64 11.49 7.46
C ILE A 36 4.28 12.84 8.10
N ASP A 37 4.01 12.85 9.40
CA ASP A 37 3.61 14.05 10.14
C ASP A 37 4.74 15.08 10.22
N ALA A 38 5.99 14.63 10.12
CA ALA A 38 7.15 15.52 10.05
C ALA A 38 7.27 16.27 8.73
N GLY A 39 6.38 15.99 7.76
CA GLY A 39 6.30 16.75 6.51
C GLY A 39 6.93 16.08 5.30
N SER A 40 7.15 14.77 5.34
CA SER A 40 7.67 14.04 4.18
C SER A 40 6.76 14.28 2.96
N PRO A 41 7.28 14.80 1.83
CA PRO A 41 6.44 15.00 0.64
C PRO A 41 6.09 13.69 -0.04
N GLY A 42 6.94 12.68 0.06
CA GLY A 42 6.70 11.35 -0.47
C GLY A 42 6.23 10.40 0.60
N ILE A 43 5.31 9.52 0.26
CA ILE A 43 4.74 8.51 1.14
C ILE A 43 5.04 7.13 0.56
N VAL A 44 5.70 6.29 1.34
CA VAL A 44 6.03 4.92 0.92
C VAL A 44 4.82 4.02 1.10
N ILE A 45 4.45 3.35 0.02
CA ILE A 45 3.27 2.48 -0.04
C ILE A 45 3.59 1.16 -0.73
N VAL A 46 2.68 0.20 -0.57
CA VAL A 46 2.58 -0.99 -1.42
C VAL A 46 1.18 -1.03 -2.04
N PRO A 47 1.06 -1.32 -3.34
CA PRO A 47 -0.23 -1.35 -4.00
C PRO A 47 -0.97 -2.66 -3.77
N THR A 48 -2.22 -2.69 -4.20
CA THR A 48 -3.05 -3.90 -4.17
C THR A 48 -3.50 -4.27 -5.58
N THR A 49 -3.93 -5.52 -5.73
CA THR A 49 -4.53 -6.02 -6.96
C THR A 49 -5.74 -6.88 -6.64
N SER A 50 -6.78 -6.81 -7.48
CA SER A 50 -7.93 -7.70 -7.40
C SER A 50 -7.67 -9.06 -8.05
N LYS A 51 -6.54 -9.21 -8.75
CA LYS A 51 -6.14 -10.50 -9.31
C LYS A 51 -5.46 -11.30 -8.21
N LEU A 52 -6.19 -12.21 -7.61
CA LEU A 52 -5.73 -12.99 -6.46
C LEU A 52 -4.77 -14.10 -6.89
N PHE A 53 -3.72 -14.29 -6.12
CA PHE A 53 -2.75 -15.35 -6.33
C PHE A 53 -2.33 -15.92 -4.98
N ASP A 54 -2.65 -17.19 -4.75
CA ASP A 54 -2.30 -17.88 -3.51
C ASP A 54 -0.84 -18.34 -3.55
N GLU A 55 -0.30 -18.72 -2.39
CA GLU A 55 1.01 -19.34 -2.27
C GLU A 55 2.21 -18.43 -2.61
N ASN A 56 2.06 -17.13 -2.45
CA ASN A 56 3.18 -16.22 -2.60
C ASN A 56 3.40 -15.46 -1.29
N PRO A 57 4.55 -15.63 -0.61
CA PRO A 57 4.81 -14.96 0.67
C PRO A 57 4.92 -13.44 0.57
N LEU A 58 5.09 -12.91 -0.65
CA LEU A 58 5.12 -11.48 -0.92
C LEU A 58 3.75 -10.92 -1.31
N ARG A 59 2.69 -11.70 -1.11
CA ARG A 59 1.30 -11.26 -1.26
C ARG A 59 0.54 -11.48 0.03
N VAL A 60 -0.19 -10.47 0.46
CA VAL A 60 -1.00 -10.54 1.68
C VAL A 60 -2.46 -10.30 1.32
N ARG A 61 -3.30 -11.30 1.60
CA ARG A 61 -4.73 -11.24 1.26
C ARG A 61 -5.49 -10.32 2.20
N LEU A 62 -6.22 -9.38 1.62
CA LEU A 62 -7.24 -8.60 2.31
C LEU A 62 -8.62 -9.08 1.84
N PRO A 63 -9.37 -9.82 2.66
CA PRO A 63 -10.73 -10.16 2.32
C PRO A 63 -11.58 -8.92 2.04
N GLU A 64 -12.65 -9.06 1.27
CA GLU A 64 -13.56 -7.96 0.99
C GLU A 64 -13.97 -7.26 2.29
N GLY A 65 -13.82 -5.95 2.33
CA GLY A 65 -14.23 -5.12 3.46
C GLY A 65 -13.25 -5.08 4.63
N ALA A 66 -12.22 -5.93 4.67
CA ALA A 66 -11.30 -6.02 5.81
C ALA A 66 -10.58 -4.71 6.11
N ALA A 67 -10.32 -3.91 5.10
CA ALA A 67 -9.68 -2.60 5.22
C ALA A 67 -10.47 -1.51 4.48
N GLY A 68 -11.78 -1.72 4.32
CA GLY A 68 -12.63 -0.83 3.54
C GLY A 68 -12.54 -1.06 2.04
N ASN A 69 -11.85 -2.11 1.60
CA ASN A 69 -11.74 -2.47 0.19
C ASN A 69 -13.05 -3.08 -0.31
N SER A 70 -13.47 -2.70 -1.52
CA SER A 70 -14.74 -3.14 -2.09
C SER A 70 -14.72 -4.57 -2.60
N VAL A 71 -13.55 -5.11 -2.89
CA VAL A 71 -13.36 -6.50 -3.35
C VAL A 71 -12.17 -7.10 -2.63
N ALA A 72 -12.14 -8.44 -2.54
CA ALA A 72 -10.97 -9.15 -2.03
C ALA A 72 -9.74 -8.76 -2.88
N SER A 73 -8.63 -8.49 -2.24
CA SER A 73 -7.43 -7.98 -2.89
C SER A 73 -6.18 -8.59 -2.28
N ASP A 74 -5.12 -8.66 -3.06
CA ASP A 74 -3.79 -8.99 -2.58
C ASP A 74 -2.93 -7.75 -2.49
N VAL A 75 -2.27 -7.57 -1.36
CA VAL A 75 -1.25 -6.54 -1.18
C VAL A 75 0.04 -7.03 -1.84
N LEU A 76 0.60 -6.23 -2.74
CA LEU A 76 1.80 -6.58 -3.49
C LEU A 76 3.03 -6.05 -2.76
N VAL A 77 3.53 -6.83 -1.81
CA VAL A 77 4.59 -6.41 -0.88
C VAL A 77 5.91 -6.12 -1.62
N ASP A 78 6.16 -6.79 -2.73
CA ASP A 78 7.37 -6.59 -3.53
C ASP A 78 7.32 -5.37 -4.46
N GLN A 79 6.20 -4.65 -4.48
CA GLN A 79 6.04 -3.47 -5.33
C GLN A 79 6.02 -2.19 -4.50
N VAL A 80 7.09 -1.96 -3.77
CA VAL A 80 7.24 -0.76 -2.94
C VAL A 80 7.38 0.47 -3.83
N HIS A 81 6.54 1.48 -3.58
CA HIS A 81 6.56 2.74 -4.31
C HIS A 81 6.55 3.91 -3.35
N THR A 82 7.08 5.04 -3.79
CA THR A 82 6.91 6.30 -3.10
C THR A 82 5.99 7.18 -3.94
N LEU A 83 4.88 7.59 -3.35
CA LEU A 83 3.91 8.47 -4.01
C LEU A 83 3.96 9.86 -3.37
N ASP A 84 3.85 10.90 -4.19
CA ASP A 84 3.64 12.23 -3.66
C ASP A 84 2.34 12.28 -2.87
N ARG A 85 2.34 12.96 -1.71
CA ARG A 85 1.14 13.00 -0.87
C ARG A 85 -0.07 13.62 -1.57
N THR A 86 0.13 14.43 -2.60
CA THR A 86 -0.96 15.02 -3.39
C THR A 86 -1.70 13.99 -4.25
N LEU A 87 -1.15 12.79 -4.42
CA LEU A 87 -1.77 11.72 -5.21
C LEU A 87 -2.81 10.91 -4.43
N PHE A 88 -2.89 11.10 -3.12
CA PHE A 88 -3.87 10.41 -2.28
C PHE A 88 -5.24 11.08 -2.43
N ARG A 89 -6.29 10.28 -2.63
CA ARG A 89 -7.64 10.77 -2.92
C ARG A 89 -8.62 10.56 -1.77
N LYS A 90 -8.59 9.38 -1.15
CA LYS A 90 -9.59 8.99 -0.16
C LYS A 90 -9.04 7.91 0.75
N GLU A 91 -9.29 8.02 2.06
CA GLU A 91 -9.03 6.93 2.98
C GLU A 91 -10.14 5.88 2.88
N LEU A 92 -9.78 4.61 2.77
CA LEU A 92 -10.72 3.50 2.70
C LEU A 92 -10.93 2.85 4.06
N GLY A 93 -9.86 2.61 4.81
CA GLY A 93 -9.96 2.02 6.14
C GLY A 93 -8.62 1.62 6.70
N ALA A 94 -8.63 1.10 7.93
CA ALA A 94 -7.45 0.59 8.60
C ALA A 94 -7.22 -0.87 8.20
N VAL A 95 -5.98 -1.22 7.87
CA VAL A 95 -5.61 -2.62 7.61
C VAL A 95 -5.49 -3.33 8.96
N PRO A 96 -6.11 -4.53 9.13
CA PRO A 96 -6.01 -5.27 10.38
C PRO A 96 -4.56 -5.53 10.79
N ALA A 97 -4.30 -5.51 12.09
CA ALA A 97 -2.95 -5.63 12.64
C ALA A 97 -2.25 -6.94 12.22
N ASP A 98 -2.98 -8.05 12.14
CA ASP A 98 -2.41 -9.32 11.71
C ASP A 98 -1.95 -9.28 10.24
N ARG A 99 -2.66 -8.54 9.40
CA ARG A 99 -2.28 -8.35 8.01
C ARG A 99 -1.07 -7.43 7.90
N MET A 100 -1.02 -6.36 8.69
CA MET A 100 0.16 -5.49 8.74
C MET A 100 1.41 -6.26 9.19
N ARG A 101 1.28 -7.19 10.15
CA ARG A 101 2.39 -8.05 10.55
C ARG A 101 2.89 -8.89 9.38
N ARG A 102 1.98 -9.47 8.58
CA ARG A 102 2.36 -10.24 7.39
C ARG A 102 3.05 -9.38 6.34
N ILE A 103 2.57 -8.16 6.15
CA ILE A 103 3.22 -7.21 5.24
C ILE A 103 4.63 -6.91 5.73
N ALA A 104 4.80 -6.65 7.04
CA ALA A 104 6.12 -6.40 7.63
C ALA A 104 7.06 -7.61 7.47
N GLU A 105 6.55 -8.81 7.67
CA GLU A 105 7.33 -10.05 7.46
C GLU A 105 7.76 -10.19 6.00
N GLY A 106 6.86 -9.90 5.06
CA GLY A 106 7.18 -9.92 3.63
C GLY A 106 8.24 -8.88 3.26
N LEU A 107 8.13 -7.68 3.81
CA LEU A 107 9.13 -6.62 3.60
C LEU A 107 10.50 -7.02 4.18
N ALA A 108 10.51 -7.62 5.37
CA ALA A 108 11.75 -8.12 5.97
C ALA A 108 12.40 -9.20 5.11
N LEU A 109 11.60 -10.09 4.54
CA LEU A 109 12.10 -11.12 3.62
C LEU A 109 12.66 -10.50 2.35
N LEU A 110 11.92 -9.56 1.76
CA LEU A 110 12.31 -8.88 0.52
C LEU A 110 13.61 -8.08 0.69
N LEU A 111 13.77 -7.42 1.82
CA LEU A 111 14.86 -6.48 2.07
C LEU A 111 16.02 -7.09 2.86
N ARG A 112 15.96 -8.39 3.15
CA ARG A 112 17.01 -9.07 3.91
C ARG A 112 18.31 -9.10 3.08
N PRO A 113 19.43 -8.60 3.65
CA PRO A 113 20.70 -8.64 2.93
C PRO A 113 21.17 -10.06 2.70
N ASP A 114 21.82 -10.29 1.58
CA ASP A 114 22.47 -11.55 1.30
C ASP A 114 23.68 -11.76 2.21
N ASP A 115 23.97 -13.01 2.54
CA ASP A 115 25.07 -13.35 3.43
C ASP A 115 26.43 -13.38 2.75
N GLY A 116 26.49 -12.96 1.53
CA GLY A 116 27.75 -12.89 0.86
C GLY A 116 27.79 -13.23 -0.56
#